data_3bbbac780a7846bb5f47fda1f9352e9f
#
_entry.id   3bbbac780a7846bb5f47fda1f9352e9f
#
_cell.length_a   1.000
_cell.length_b   1.000
_cell.length_c   1.000
_cell.angle_alpha   90.00
_cell.angle_beta   90.00
_cell.angle_gamma   90.00
#
_symmetry.space_group_name_H-M   'P 1'
#
loop_
_entity.id
_entity.type
_entity.pdbx_description
1 polymer ?
#
loop_
_entity_poly.entity_id
_entity_poly.type
_entity_poly.pdbx_seq_one_letter_code
_entity_poly.pdbx_strand_id
1 'polypeptide(L)'
;LIDGAQRAAHDAGIEPTLVRVPGTFELPVAATRLAEKFDAIVALGVVIRGGTPHFDYVCQGATNGLTDVSVLTGRPIGFGVLTCDNEQQALDRAGLEGSNEDKGYEATAAALQTAATLKQFSN
;
A
#
# COMPACT_ATOMS: atom_id res chain seq x y z
N LEU A 1 -5.85 5.38 6.88
CA LEU A 1 -5.31 4.79 5.63
C LEU A 1 -6.40 4.11 4.80
N ILE A 2 -7.17 3.22 5.41
CA ILE A 2 -8.23 2.51 4.67
C ILE A 2 -9.25 3.50 4.10
N ASP A 3 -9.71 4.46 4.90
CA ASP A 3 -10.64 5.47 4.43
C ASP A 3 -10.09 6.25 3.23
N GLY A 4 -8.82 6.68 3.31
CA GLY A 4 -8.18 7.40 2.20
C GLY A 4 -8.10 6.56 0.94
N ALA A 5 -7.74 5.29 1.08
CA ALA A 5 -7.68 4.37 -0.06
C ALA A 5 -9.06 4.17 -0.69
N GLN A 6 -10.09 4.02 0.12
CA GLN A 6 -11.47 3.83 -0.37
C GLN A 6 -11.98 5.09 -1.07
N ARG A 7 -11.66 6.26 -0.55
CA ARG A 7 -12.04 7.53 -1.20
C ARG A 7 -11.36 7.68 -2.56
N ALA A 8 -10.08 7.35 -2.68
CA ALA A 8 -9.36 7.42 -3.95
C ALA A 8 -9.95 6.45 -4.98
N ALA A 9 -10.29 5.23 -4.56
CA ALA A 9 -10.93 4.27 -5.44
C ALA A 9 -12.31 4.77 -5.90
N HIS A 10 -13.09 5.30 -4.98
CA HIS A 10 -14.40 5.85 -5.28
C HIS A 10 -14.30 7.01 -6.28
N ASP A 11 -13.33 7.92 -6.08
CA ASP A 11 -13.12 9.06 -6.99
C ASP A 11 -12.76 8.58 -8.41
N ALA A 12 -12.14 7.42 -8.52
CA ALA A 12 -11.78 6.81 -9.81
C ALA A 12 -12.91 5.92 -10.37
N GLY A 13 -14.04 5.82 -9.70
CA GLY A 13 -15.17 4.99 -10.12
C GLY A 13 -14.95 3.50 -9.92
N ILE A 14 -14.11 3.12 -8.96
CA ILE A 14 -13.74 1.73 -8.72
C ILE A 14 -14.24 1.28 -7.35
N GLU A 15 -14.79 0.07 -7.31
CA GLU A 15 -15.19 -0.59 -6.06
C GLU A 15 -14.05 -1.48 -5.60
N PRO A 16 -13.33 -1.12 -4.52
CA PRO A 16 -12.19 -1.90 -4.07
C PRO A 16 -12.63 -3.12 -3.26
N THR A 17 -11.82 -4.17 -3.29
CA THR A 17 -11.97 -5.31 -2.41
C THR A 17 -10.97 -5.17 -1.27
N LEU A 18 -11.46 -5.15 -0.03
CA LEU A 18 -10.61 -5.03 1.15
C LEU A 18 -10.29 -6.41 1.72
N VAL A 19 -9.00 -6.70 1.82
CA VAL A 19 -8.49 -7.94 2.42
C VAL A 19 -7.59 -7.57 3.58
N ARG A 20 -7.76 -8.22 4.72
CA ARG A 20 -6.96 -7.97 5.90
C ARG A 20 -5.98 -9.11 6.14
N VAL A 21 -4.76 -8.75 6.53
CA VAL A 21 -3.71 -9.70 6.92
C VAL A 21 -3.22 -9.37 8.33
N PRO A 22 -2.59 -10.33 9.02
CA PRO A 22 -2.20 -10.12 10.42
C PRO A 22 -1.23 -8.96 10.67
N GLY A 23 -0.31 -8.71 9.75
CA GLY A 23 0.68 -7.65 9.94
C GLY A 23 1.31 -7.22 8.62
N THR A 24 2.15 -6.20 8.71
CA THR A 24 2.82 -5.64 7.53
C THR A 24 3.71 -6.66 6.82
N PHE A 25 4.32 -7.56 7.58
CA PHE A 25 5.22 -8.56 7.00
C PHE A 25 4.48 -9.55 6.08
N GLU A 26 3.16 -9.72 6.25
CA GLU A 26 2.34 -10.62 5.44
C GLU A 26 1.80 -9.97 4.16
N LEU A 27 2.04 -8.67 3.97
CA LEU A 27 1.56 -7.96 2.77
C LEU A 27 2.14 -8.51 1.46
N PRO A 28 3.44 -8.82 1.36
CA PRO A 28 3.98 -9.32 0.10
C PRO A 28 3.36 -10.62 -0.38
N VAL A 29 3.17 -11.60 0.51
CA VAL A 29 2.58 -12.88 0.10
C VAL A 29 1.12 -12.71 -0.30
N ALA A 30 0.38 -11.85 0.41
CA ALA A 30 -1.00 -11.55 0.05
C ALA A 30 -1.07 -10.85 -1.30
N ALA A 31 -0.20 -9.87 -1.54
CA ALA A 31 -0.15 -9.14 -2.81
C ALA A 31 0.16 -10.07 -3.98
N THR A 32 1.08 -11.03 -3.78
CA THR A 32 1.41 -12.02 -4.80
C THR A 32 0.17 -12.80 -5.23
N ARG A 33 -0.61 -13.26 -4.27
CA ARG A 33 -1.80 -14.03 -4.54
C ARG A 33 -2.90 -13.18 -5.21
N LEU A 34 -3.09 -11.96 -4.72
CA LEU A 34 -4.09 -11.04 -5.26
C LEU A 34 -3.75 -10.54 -6.65
N ALA A 35 -2.47 -10.46 -6.99
CA ALA A 35 -2.02 -10.02 -8.32
C ALA A 35 -2.53 -10.94 -9.44
N GLU A 36 -2.89 -12.17 -9.13
CA GLU A 36 -3.47 -13.10 -10.09
C GLU A 36 -4.89 -12.72 -10.50
N LYS A 37 -5.59 -11.95 -9.67
CA LYS A 37 -7.01 -11.65 -9.84
C LYS A 37 -7.32 -10.17 -10.05
N PHE A 38 -6.42 -9.28 -9.68
CA PHE A 38 -6.65 -7.84 -9.74
C PHE A 38 -5.57 -7.14 -10.56
N ASP A 39 -5.95 -6.06 -11.22
CA ASP A 39 -5.05 -5.28 -12.07
C ASP A 39 -4.13 -4.35 -11.27
N ALA A 40 -4.51 -4.02 -10.05
CA ALA A 40 -3.73 -3.19 -9.15
C ALA A 40 -3.98 -3.62 -7.71
N ILE A 41 -2.96 -3.52 -6.89
CA ILE A 41 -3.03 -3.84 -5.46
C ILE A 41 -2.55 -2.62 -4.69
N VAL A 42 -3.18 -2.34 -3.55
CA VAL A 42 -2.73 -1.29 -2.64
C VAL A 42 -2.42 -1.95 -1.31
N ALA A 43 -1.18 -1.81 -0.87
CA ALA A 43 -0.73 -2.37 0.40
C ALA A 43 -0.72 -1.25 1.46
N LEU A 44 -1.50 -1.43 2.50
CA LEU A 44 -1.62 -0.47 3.60
C LEU A 44 -1.11 -1.10 4.88
N GLY A 45 -0.30 -0.37 5.61
CA GLY A 45 0.22 -0.84 6.88
C GLY A 45 0.91 0.26 7.64
N VAL A 46 1.17 0.02 8.92
CA VAL A 46 1.91 0.96 9.77
C VAL A 46 2.92 0.17 10.57
N VAL A 47 4.17 0.57 10.50
CA VAL A 47 5.22 0.02 11.34
C VAL A 47 5.83 1.18 12.12
N ILE A 48 5.84 1.05 13.43
CA ILE A 48 6.38 2.07 14.33
C ILE A 48 7.61 1.50 15.01
N ARG A 49 8.70 2.29 15.03
CA ARG A 49 9.96 1.88 15.62
C ARG A 49 9.79 1.53 17.10
N GLY A 50 10.26 0.33 17.44
CA GLY A 50 10.31 -0.13 18.82
C GLY A 50 11.71 -0.11 19.37
N GLY A 51 11.93 -0.86 20.44
CA GLY A 51 13.22 -0.93 21.15
C GLY A 51 14.22 -1.92 20.57
N THR A 52 13.88 -2.61 19.49
CA THR A 52 14.74 -3.63 18.88
C THR A 52 14.85 -3.42 17.37
N PRO A 53 15.81 -4.09 16.69
CA PRO A 53 15.96 -3.99 15.23
C PRO A 53 14.79 -4.60 14.43
N HIS A 54 13.82 -5.20 15.08
CA HIS A 54 12.64 -5.80 14.43
C HIS A 54 12.00 -4.84 13.42
N PHE A 55 11.89 -3.57 13.78
CA PHE A 55 11.35 -2.53 12.90
C PHE A 55 12.07 -2.49 11.55
N ASP A 56 13.39 -2.48 11.57
CA ASP A 56 14.18 -2.36 10.34
C ASP A 56 13.96 -3.57 9.42
N TYR A 57 13.90 -4.77 9.99
CA TYR A 57 13.68 -5.99 9.20
C TYR A 57 12.28 -6.07 8.63
N VAL A 58 11.26 -5.67 9.39
CA VAL A 58 9.88 -5.66 8.90
C VAL A 58 9.72 -4.66 7.78
N CYS A 59 10.24 -3.44 7.96
CA CYS A 59 10.15 -2.39 6.94
C CYS A 59 10.86 -2.81 5.66
N GLN A 60 12.07 -3.34 5.77
CA GLN A 60 12.85 -3.76 4.62
C GLN A 60 12.22 -4.97 3.92
N GLY A 61 11.77 -5.94 4.70
CA GLY A 61 11.12 -7.14 4.15
C GLY A 61 9.85 -6.81 3.39
N ALA A 62 9.00 -5.96 3.96
CA ALA A 62 7.77 -5.54 3.30
C ALA A 62 8.06 -4.73 2.04
N THR A 63 8.99 -3.77 2.12
CA THR A 63 9.35 -2.92 0.98
C THR A 63 9.93 -3.74 -0.17
N ASN A 64 10.92 -4.58 0.13
CA ASN A 64 11.56 -5.41 -0.88
C ASN A 64 10.58 -6.44 -1.45
N GLY A 65 9.78 -7.07 -0.59
CA GLY A 65 8.80 -8.04 -1.02
C GLY A 65 7.73 -7.46 -1.94
N LEU A 66 7.18 -6.31 -1.59
CA LEU A 66 6.17 -5.64 -2.41
C LEU A 66 6.77 -5.16 -3.74
N THR A 67 8.00 -4.67 -3.72
CA THR A 67 8.71 -4.29 -4.94
C THR A 67 8.88 -5.50 -5.86
N ASP A 68 9.29 -6.63 -5.30
CA ASP A 68 9.46 -7.86 -6.07
C ASP A 68 8.13 -8.31 -6.69
N VAL A 69 7.04 -8.25 -5.95
CA VAL A 69 5.72 -8.60 -6.49
C VAL A 69 5.38 -7.72 -7.68
N SER A 70 5.58 -6.41 -7.57
CA SER A 70 5.23 -5.48 -8.65
C SER A 70 6.06 -5.76 -9.92
N VAL A 71 7.33 -6.00 -9.76
CA VAL A 71 8.24 -6.23 -10.90
C VAL A 71 8.00 -7.60 -11.53
N LEU A 72 7.82 -8.64 -10.72
CA LEU A 72 7.66 -10.01 -11.21
C LEU A 72 6.29 -10.26 -11.83
N THR A 73 5.25 -9.61 -11.32
CA THR A 73 3.88 -9.80 -11.82
C THR A 73 3.48 -8.78 -12.88
N GLY A 74 4.18 -7.64 -12.93
CA GLY A 74 3.79 -6.51 -13.77
C GLY A 74 2.53 -5.81 -13.28
N ARG A 75 2.08 -6.08 -12.04
CA ARG A 75 0.91 -5.44 -11.46
C ARG A 75 1.33 -4.26 -10.59
N PRO A 76 0.74 -3.08 -10.77
CA PRO A 76 1.03 -1.94 -9.89
C PRO A 76 0.70 -2.25 -8.44
N ILE A 77 1.63 -1.92 -7.56
CA ILE A 77 1.44 -2.03 -6.11
C ILE A 77 1.51 -0.62 -5.53
N GLY A 78 0.40 -0.13 -5.02
CA GLY A 78 0.40 1.13 -4.28
C GLY A 78 1.02 0.92 -2.91
N PHE A 79 2.08 1.67 -2.59
CA PHE A 79 2.83 1.50 -1.36
C PHE A 79 2.33 2.48 -0.30
N GLY A 80 1.34 2.04 0.48
CA GLY A 80 0.77 2.81 1.58
C GLY A 80 1.23 2.29 2.94
N VAL A 81 2.44 1.78 3.01
CA VAL A 81 3.04 1.30 4.26
C VAL A 81 3.81 2.44 4.92
N LEU A 82 3.36 2.84 6.10
CA LEU A 82 4.02 3.88 6.88
C LEU A 82 5.11 3.25 7.72
N THR A 83 6.32 3.79 7.62
CA THR A 83 7.48 3.34 8.40
C THR A 83 7.92 4.52 9.25
N CYS A 84 7.49 4.54 10.49
CA CYS A 84 7.56 5.73 11.34
C CYS A 84 8.40 5.48 12.60
N ASP A 85 9.08 6.52 13.06
CA ASP A 85 9.83 6.45 14.31
C ASP A 85 8.93 6.51 15.52
N ASN A 86 7.74 7.12 15.39
CA ASN A 86 6.79 7.27 16.48
C ASN A 86 5.36 7.37 15.95
N GLU A 87 4.39 7.29 16.88
CA GLU A 87 2.97 7.32 16.53
C GLU A 87 2.55 8.65 15.90
N GLN A 88 3.12 9.76 16.33
CA GLN A 88 2.78 11.07 15.79
C GLN A 88 3.07 11.16 14.29
N GLN A 89 4.17 10.58 13.84
CA GLN A 89 4.49 10.53 12.42
C GLN A 89 3.45 9.72 11.64
N ALA A 90 2.98 8.62 12.22
CA ALA A 90 1.95 7.80 11.59
C ALA A 90 0.64 8.56 11.47
N LEU A 91 0.21 9.24 12.54
CA LEU A 91 -1.03 10.02 12.53
C LEU A 91 -0.97 11.15 11.50
N ASP A 92 0.20 11.79 11.37
CA ASP A 92 0.39 12.89 10.43
C ASP A 92 0.31 12.47 8.96
N ARG A 93 0.46 11.18 8.68
CA ARG A 93 0.48 10.63 7.31
C ARG A 93 -0.76 9.80 6.97
N ALA A 94 -1.65 9.60 7.93
CA ALA A 94 -2.76 8.66 7.79
C ALA A 94 -4.04 9.27 7.20
N GLY A 95 -4.03 10.55 6.84
CA GLY A 95 -5.19 11.20 6.24
C GLY A 95 -6.31 11.50 7.24
N LEU A 96 -5.95 11.69 8.50
CA LEU A 96 -6.90 12.07 9.54
C LEU A 96 -7.05 13.58 9.58
N GLU A 97 -8.04 14.07 10.35
CA GLU A 97 -8.18 15.50 10.56
C GLU A 97 -6.88 16.05 11.17
N GLY A 98 -6.30 17.06 10.53
CA GLY A 98 -5.03 17.65 10.98
C GLY A 98 -3.78 16.97 10.42
N SER A 99 -3.91 15.85 9.69
CA SER A 99 -2.76 15.22 9.06
C SER A 99 -2.25 16.06 7.88
N ASN A 100 -0.93 16.12 7.71
CA ASN A 100 -0.32 16.79 6.56
C ASN A 100 -0.38 15.96 5.28
N GLU A 101 -0.48 14.64 5.42
CA GLU A 101 -0.49 13.72 4.28
C GLU A 101 -1.62 12.71 4.43
N ASP A 102 -2.03 12.16 3.30
CA ASP A 102 -3.01 11.06 3.25
C ASP A 102 -2.41 9.96 2.37
N LYS A 103 -1.56 9.13 2.98
CA LYS A 103 -0.82 8.11 2.24
C LYS A 103 -1.71 7.00 1.68
N GLY A 104 -2.82 6.71 2.33
CA GLY A 104 -3.78 5.74 1.79
C GLY A 104 -4.39 6.24 0.47
N TYR A 105 -4.77 7.50 0.42
CA TYR A 105 -5.28 8.12 -0.80
C TYR A 105 -4.19 8.18 -1.88
N GLU A 106 -3.01 8.68 -1.52
CA GLU A 106 -1.90 8.86 -2.48
C GLU A 106 -1.46 7.53 -3.09
N ALA A 107 -1.29 6.50 -2.26
CA ALA A 107 -0.86 5.18 -2.74
C ALA A 107 -1.89 4.57 -3.68
N THR A 108 -3.16 4.71 -3.36
CA THR A 108 -4.24 4.18 -4.19
C THR A 108 -4.33 4.92 -5.52
N ALA A 109 -4.28 6.26 -5.49
CA ALA A 109 -4.29 7.06 -6.70
C ALA A 109 -3.11 6.70 -7.62
N ALA A 110 -1.92 6.52 -7.05
CA ALA A 110 -0.74 6.14 -7.83
C ALA A 110 -0.89 4.76 -8.46
N ALA A 111 -1.42 3.78 -7.73
CA ALA A 111 -1.62 2.44 -8.25
C ALA A 111 -2.64 2.43 -9.40
N LEU A 112 -3.75 3.15 -9.23
CA LEU A 112 -4.79 3.21 -10.25
C LEU A 112 -4.33 3.96 -11.49
N GLN A 113 -3.61 5.06 -11.31
CA GLN A 113 -3.05 5.82 -12.44
C GLN A 113 -2.03 4.98 -13.21
N THR A 114 -1.17 4.25 -12.49
CA THR A 114 -0.18 3.36 -13.11
C THR A 114 -0.87 2.25 -13.90
N ALA A 115 -1.90 1.62 -13.32
CA ALA A 115 -2.66 0.58 -13.99
C ALA A 115 -3.29 1.10 -15.28
N ALA A 116 -3.88 2.29 -15.24
CA ALA A 116 -4.48 2.90 -16.41
C ALA A 116 -3.44 3.17 -17.50
N THR A 117 -2.28 3.69 -17.13
CA THR A 117 -1.18 3.94 -18.06
C THR A 117 -0.70 2.65 -18.70
N LEU A 118 -0.46 1.61 -17.91
CA LEU A 118 0.08 0.34 -18.40
C LEU A 118 -0.92 -0.43 -19.27
N LYS A 119 -2.20 -0.19 -19.09
CA LYS A 119 -3.23 -0.82 -19.90
C LYS A 119 -3.05 -0.53 -21.39
N GLN A 120 -2.46 0.60 -21.73
CA GLN A 120 -2.17 0.98 -23.12
C GLN A 120 -1.14 0.06 -23.78
N PHE A 121 -0.39 -0.68 -22.98
CA PHE A 121 0.68 -1.57 -23.43
C PHE A 121 0.36 -3.04 -23.18
N SER A 122 -0.88 -3.35 -22.87
CA SER A 122 -1.33 -4.73 -22.70
C SER A 122 -1.70 -5.34 -24.04
N ASN A 123 -1.48 -6.64 -24.14
CA ASN A 123 -1.86 -7.40 -25.33
C ASN A 123 -3.31 -7.84 -25.26
#